data_428eebd751a3e50df386fd97beba1ea9
#
_entry.id   428eebd751a3e50df386fd97beba1ea9
#
_cell.length_a   1.000
_cell.length_b   1.000
_cell.length_c   1.000
_cell.angle_alpha   90.00
_cell.angle_beta   90.00
_cell.angle_gamma   90.00
#
_symmetry.space_group_name_H-M   'P 1'
#
loop_
_entity.id
_entity.type
_entity.pdbx_description
1 polymer ?
#
loop_
_entity_poly.entity_id
_entity_poly.type
_entity_poly.pdbx_seq_one_letter_code
_entity_poly.pdbx_strand_id
1 'polypeptide(L)'
;MEQTVLTASGLTMRYHSTLALDNLDLTLPQGKIVGLLGPNGSGKSNITDAIRWVLGEMSSKLLRGSKMEDVVFDGTQSRSAMGFAEVSLILDNSDGSLPIDFSEVTVTRRFYRSGESEYRINRNVVRLKDIHELFMDTGLGRDGYSMIGQGKIADIISVKSDERRQVFEEAAGISKYRYRRAEAERRLAQTEENLVRIQDILSELGERVGPLALQAETAREYLALREEKKSLEVSLWLANIEKIQAGRQQ
;
A
#
# COMPACT_ATOMS: atom_id res chain seq x y z
N MET A 1 15.24 36.36 10.26
CA MET A 1 15.47 35.00 10.80
C MET A 1 15.63 34.10 9.58
N GLU A 2 16.67 33.30 9.51
CA GLU A 2 16.81 32.32 8.42
C GLU A 2 15.68 31.28 8.60
N GLN A 3 14.88 31.10 7.58
CA GLN A 3 13.85 30.08 7.57
C GLN A 3 14.50 28.68 7.55
N THR A 4 14.04 27.80 8.42
CA THR A 4 14.54 26.42 8.55
C THR A 4 13.63 25.50 7.77
N VAL A 5 14.16 24.66 6.89
CA VAL A 5 13.35 23.68 6.13
C VAL A 5 13.23 22.37 6.88
N LEU A 6 14.27 21.98 7.59
CA LEU A 6 14.36 20.69 8.25
C LEU A 6 15.13 20.81 9.55
N THR A 7 14.51 20.35 10.62
CA THR A 7 15.18 20.11 11.91
C THR A 7 15.02 18.64 12.27
N ALA A 8 16.11 17.99 12.54
CA ALA A 8 16.13 16.65 13.09
C ALA A 8 16.74 16.70 14.49
N SER A 9 16.01 16.23 15.49
CA SER A 9 16.46 16.22 16.88
C SER A 9 16.66 14.80 17.38
N GLY A 10 17.75 14.60 18.13
CA GLY A 10 18.03 13.33 18.79
C GLY A 10 18.31 12.17 17.82
N LEU A 11 18.79 12.44 16.60
CA LEU A 11 19.11 11.39 15.64
C LEU A 11 20.12 10.40 16.24
N THR A 12 19.65 9.20 16.50
CA THR A 12 20.48 8.11 17.02
C THR A 12 20.41 6.92 16.06
N MET A 13 21.53 6.46 15.56
CA MET A 13 21.64 5.33 14.67
C MET A 13 22.77 4.39 15.07
N ARG A 14 22.48 3.12 15.12
CA ARG A 14 23.45 2.09 15.52
C ARG A 14 23.50 0.99 14.48
N TYR A 15 24.73 0.58 14.14
CA TYR A 15 25.02 -0.60 13.35
C TYR A 15 25.81 -1.60 14.19
N HIS A 16 25.27 -2.78 14.39
CA HIS A 16 25.91 -3.82 15.19
C HIS A 16 26.42 -3.27 16.54
N SER A 17 27.71 -3.30 16.76
CA SER A 17 28.36 -2.80 17.98
C SER A 17 28.68 -1.31 17.95
N THR A 18 28.57 -0.64 16.81
CA THR A 18 29.00 0.75 16.63
C THR A 18 27.81 1.70 16.73
N LEU A 19 27.88 2.63 17.67
CA LEU A 19 26.99 3.78 17.72
C LEU A 19 27.43 4.74 16.60
N ALA A 20 26.67 4.77 15.53
CA ALA A 20 27.02 5.52 14.32
C ALA A 20 26.54 6.97 14.39
N LEU A 21 25.43 7.23 15.08
CA LEU A 21 24.92 8.55 15.46
C LEU A 21 24.45 8.48 16.88
N ASP A 22 24.79 9.48 17.69
CA ASP A 22 24.39 9.60 19.08
C ASP A 22 23.76 10.96 19.33
N ASN A 23 22.45 10.99 19.42
CA ASN A 23 21.67 12.18 19.77
C ASN A 23 22.08 13.44 18.97
N LEU A 24 22.21 13.29 17.64
CA LEU A 24 22.62 14.39 16.76
C LEU A 24 21.40 15.26 16.43
N ASP A 25 21.56 16.56 16.65
CA ASP A 25 20.65 17.58 16.16
C ASP A 25 21.18 18.16 14.84
N LEU A 26 20.32 18.28 13.85
CA LEU A 26 20.63 18.80 12.52
C LEU A 26 19.54 19.81 12.09
N THR A 27 19.97 21.01 11.73
CA THR A 27 19.10 22.04 11.20
C THR A 27 19.53 22.41 9.78
N LEU A 28 18.62 22.32 8.82
CA LEU A 28 18.85 22.71 7.42
C LEU A 28 18.11 24.01 7.11
N PRO A 29 18.82 25.09 6.78
CA PRO A 29 18.20 26.35 6.40
C PRO A 29 17.63 26.29 4.98
N GLN A 30 16.57 27.06 4.73
CA GLN A 30 15.91 27.16 3.43
C GLN A 30 16.82 27.77 2.36
N GLY A 31 16.75 27.25 1.13
CA GLY A 31 17.46 27.79 -0.02
C GLY A 31 19.00 27.65 0.04
N LYS A 32 19.51 26.83 0.94
CA LYS A 32 20.95 26.57 1.08
C LYS A 32 21.31 25.15 0.65
N ILE A 33 22.52 24.98 0.11
CA ILE A 33 23.13 23.68 -0.08
C ILE A 33 23.96 23.39 1.16
N VAL A 34 23.63 22.32 1.88
CA VAL A 34 24.34 21.89 3.09
C VAL A 34 25.15 20.65 2.80
N GLY A 35 26.46 20.72 3.05
CA GLY A 35 27.39 19.61 2.89
C GLY A 35 27.72 18.94 4.23
N LEU A 36 27.58 17.61 4.31
CA LEU A 36 28.02 16.81 5.45
C LEU A 36 29.49 16.38 5.20
N LEU A 37 30.40 16.98 5.94
CA LEU A 37 31.85 16.71 5.83
C LEU A 37 32.37 16.05 7.12
N GLY A 38 33.40 15.21 6.99
CA GLY A 38 34.04 14.54 8.12
C GLY A 38 34.84 13.33 7.67
N PRO A 39 35.67 12.72 8.53
CA PRO A 39 36.47 11.54 8.24
C PRO A 39 35.58 10.32 7.96
N ASN A 40 36.19 9.27 7.38
CA ASN A 40 35.47 7.99 7.20
C ASN A 40 35.11 7.42 8.56
N GLY A 41 33.86 6.86 8.67
CA GLY A 41 33.36 6.33 9.93
C GLY A 41 32.67 7.38 10.83
N SER A 42 32.65 8.68 10.47
CA SER A 42 31.99 9.73 11.29
C SER A 42 30.47 9.75 11.23
N GLY A 43 29.82 8.79 10.57
CA GLY A 43 28.36 8.67 10.57
C GLY A 43 27.60 9.47 9.47
N LYS A 44 28.29 10.22 8.60
CA LYS A 44 27.66 11.02 7.52
C LYS A 44 26.59 10.27 6.72
N SER A 45 26.97 9.08 6.26
CA SER A 45 26.04 8.24 5.47
C SER A 45 24.88 7.72 6.31
N ASN A 46 25.07 7.55 7.61
CA ASN A 46 24.00 7.07 8.49
C ASN A 46 22.91 8.12 8.67
N ILE A 47 23.27 9.41 8.71
CA ILE A 47 22.31 10.52 8.74
C ILE A 47 21.44 10.49 7.47
N THR A 48 22.09 10.40 6.31
CA THR A 48 21.40 10.34 5.03
C THR A 48 20.47 9.10 4.94
N ASP A 49 20.95 7.95 5.41
CA ASP A 49 20.18 6.72 5.42
C ASP A 49 18.99 6.81 6.38
N ALA A 50 19.13 7.40 7.56
CA ALA A 50 18.05 7.62 8.51
C ALA A 50 16.94 8.51 7.92
N ILE A 51 17.33 9.62 7.26
CA ILE A 51 16.39 10.53 6.61
C ILE A 51 15.67 9.79 5.46
N ARG A 52 16.38 9.09 4.58
CA ARG A 52 15.75 8.29 3.51
C ARG A 52 14.81 7.23 4.07
N TRP A 53 15.21 6.59 5.15
CA TRP A 53 14.43 5.54 5.77
C TRP A 53 13.10 6.05 6.32
N VAL A 54 13.08 7.19 7.03
CA VAL A 54 11.84 7.77 7.55
C VAL A 54 10.92 8.29 6.43
N LEU A 55 11.50 8.75 5.31
CA LEU A 55 10.77 9.17 4.13
C LEU A 55 10.21 8.01 3.28
N GLY A 56 10.40 6.77 3.74
CA GLY A 56 9.73 5.61 3.14
C GLY A 56 10.62 4.71 2.28
N GLU A 57 11.96 4.83 2.35
CA GLU A 57 12.84 3.89 1.63
C GLU A 57 12.65 2.46 2.15
N MET A 58 12.34 1.55 1.23
CA MET A 58 12.10 0.13 1.51
C MET A 58 13.23 -0.79 1.07
N SER A 59 14.20 -0.27 0.32
CA SER A 59 15.35 -1.04 -0.13
C SER A 59 16.41 -1.14 0.95
N SER A 60 16.57 -2.32 1.56
CA SER A 60 17.66 -2.58 2.51
C SER A 60 19.06 -2.33 1.89
N LYS A 61 19.21 -2.63 0.60
CA LYS A 61 20.48 -2.40 -0.13
C LYS A 61 20.85 -0.93 -0.21
N LEU A 62 19.87 -0.03 -0.42
CA LEU A 62 20.11 1.42 -0.42
C LEU A 62 20.47 1.94 0.98
N LEU A 63 20.03 1.23 2.02
CA LEU A 63 20.38 1.48 3.43
C LEU A 63 21.62 0.69 3.87
N ARG A 64 22.32 0.08 2.94
CA ARG A 64 23.57 -0.72 3.17
C ARG A 64 23.40 -1.92 4.11
N GLY A 65 22.14 -2.38 4.29
CA GLY A 65 21.78 -3.61 5.00
C GLY A 65 21.55 -4.77 4.03
N SER A 66 21.59 -5.99 4.51
CA SER A 66 21.19 -7.18 3.76
C SER A 66 19.67 -7.38 3.79
N LYS A 67 19.05 -7.05 4.91
CA LYS A 67 17.61 -7.09 5.14
C LYS A 67 17.17 -5.89 5.98
N MET A 68 15.86 -5.61 6.02
CA MET A 68 15.33 -4.44 6.72
C MET A 68 15.51 -4.55 8.24
N GLU A 69 15.49 -5.76 8.79
CA GLU A 69 15.69 -6.03 10.20
C GLU A 69 17.08 -5.58 10.70
N ASP A 70 18.05 -5.44 9.80
CA ASP A 70 19.40 -4.99 10.15
C ASP A 70 19.43 -3.52 10.66
N VAL A 71 18.35 -2.75 10.49
CA VAL A 71 18.22 -1.40 11.09
C VAL A 71 17.98 -1.46 12.60
N VAL A 72 17.48 -2.60 13.13
CA VAL A 72 17.24 -2.81 14.55
C VAL A 72 18.52 -3.33 15.21
N PHE A 73 18.93 -2.69 16.31
CA PHE A 73 20.15 -3.06 17.01
C PHE A 73 20.07 -4.46 17.63
N ASP A 74 20.97 -5.36 17.19
CA ASP A 74 21.01 -6.77 17.61
C ASP A 74 21.61 -7.03 18.99
N GLY A 75 22.17 -6.00 19.61
CA GLY A 75 22.88 -6.13 20.88
C GLY A 75 24.36 -6.36 20.70
N THR A 76 25.08 -6.29 21.83
CA THR A 76 26.51 -6.62 21.97
C THR A 76 26.73 -7.39 23.25
N GLN A 77 27.97 -7.79 23.54
CA GLN A 77 28.33 -8.40 24.83
C GLN A 77 28.00 -7.49 26.05
N SER A 78 27.97 -6.16 25.84
CA SER A 78 27.74 -5.17 26.92
C SER A 78 26.36 -4.52 26.87
N ARG A 79 25.53 -4.74 25.83
CA ARG A 79 24.21 -4.12 25.66
C ARG A 79 23.21 -5.10 25.09
N SER A 80 21.98 -5.09 25.64
CA SER A 80 20.88 -5.92 25.18
C SER A 80 20.40 -5.49 23.77
N ALA A 81 19.87 -6.44 23.01
CA ALA A 81 19.19 -6.19 21.75
C ALA A 81 17.98 -5.27 21.94
N MET A 82 17.73 -4.39 20.98
CA MET A 82 16.54 -3.53 20.98
C MET A 82 15.36 -4.22 20.31
N GLY A 83 14.14 -3.91 20.73
CA GLY A 83 12.91 -4.45 20.14
C GLY A 83 12.50 -3.74 18.85
N PHE A 84 12.93 -2.50 18.67
CA PHE A 84 12.60 -1.68 17.50
C PHE A 84 13.69 -0.64 17.21
N ALA A 85 13.65 -0.09 16.00
CA ALA A 85 14.34 1.13 15.60
C ALA A 85 13.32 2.23 15.29
N GLU A 86 13.62 3.48 15.63
CA GLU A 86 12.74 4.62 15.36
C GLU A 86 13.54 5.81 14.87
N VAL A 87 12.99 6.52 13.89
CA VAL A 87 13.47 7.82 13.41
C VAL A 87 12.29 8.76 13.31
N SER A 88 12.43 9.95 13.88
CA SER A 88 11.48 11.04 13.74
C SER A 88 12.13 12.21 13.02
N LEU A 89 11.43 12.78 12.06
CA LEU A 89 11.81 13.95 11.29
C LEU A 89 10.82 15.06 11.58
N ILE A 90 11.31 16.19 12.07
CA ILE A 90 10.50 17.36 12.37
C ILE A 90 10.74 18.39 11.26
N LEU A 91 9.66 18.81 10.62
CA LEU A 91 9.66 19.73 9.49
C LEU A 91 8.93 21.00 9.87
N ASP A 92 9.56 22.14 9.62
CA ASP A 92 8.89 23.43 9.67
C ASP A 92 7.99 23.58 8.40
N ASN A 93 6.71 23.80 8.62
CA ASN A 93 5.70 23.99 7.60
C ASN A 93 5.01 25.35 7.75
N SER A 94 5.69 26.32 8.32
CA SER A 94 5.13 27.68 8.51
C SER A 94 4.83 28.38 7.17
N ASP A 95 5.47 27.95 6.09
CA ASP A 95 5.26 28.43 4.72
C ASP A 95 4.15 27.65 3.96
N GLY A 96 3.57 26.60 4.58
CA GLY A 96 2.53 25.78 3.94
C GLY A 96 3.02 24.91 2.77
N SER A 97 4.31 24.61 2.70
CA SER A 97 4.91 23.77 1.66
C SER A 97 4.36 22.35 1.66
N LEU A 98 4.01 21.82 2.84
CA LEU A 98 3.36 20.53 2.99
C LEU A 98 1.84 20.71 3.02
N PRO A 99 1.07 19.84 2.35
CA PRO A 99 -0.41 19.94 2.26
C PRO A 99 -1.10 19.47 3.56
N ILE A 100 -0.67 20.00 4.68
CA ILE A 100 -1.22 19.73 6.04
C ILE A 100 -1.34 21.05 6.78
N ASP A 101 -2.46 21.27 7.48
CA ASP A 101 -2.76 22.50 8.24
C ASP A 101 -2.06 22.54 9.60
N PHE A 102 -0.76 22.29 9.65
CA PHE A 102 0.08 22.38 10.82
C PHE A 102 1.35 23.14 10.49
N SER A 103 1.77 24.06 11.36
CA SER A 103 3.03 24.82 11.21
C SER A 103 4.28 23.96 11.44
N GLU A 104 4.14 22.84 12.13
CA GLU A 104 5.19 21.86 12.35
C GLU A 104 4.63 20.46 12.03
N VAL A 105 5.35 19.69 11.23
CA VAL A 105 4.98 18.34 10.84
C VAL A 105 6.05 17.36 11.27
N THR A 106 5.71 16.47 12.19
CA THR A 106 6.58 15.38 12.63
C THR A 106 6.24 14.10 11.88
N VAL A 107 7.20 13.57 11.13
CA VAL A 107 7.08 12.26 10.48
C VAL A 107 7.95 11.26 11.22
N THR A 108 7.34 10.15 11.67
CA THR A 108 8.04 9.10 12.41
C THR A 108 7.87 7.76 11.71
N ARG A 109 8.96 7.03 11.58
CA ARG A 109 8.94 5.61 11.23
C ARG A 109 9.50 4.80 12.37
N ARG A 110 8.78 3.75 12.73
CA ARG A 110 9.22 2.72 13.68
C ARG A 110 9.20 1.37 12.99
N PHE A 111 10.25 0.60 13.19
CA PHE A 111 10.36 -0.75 12.66
C PHE A 111 10.67 -1.72 13.80
N TYR A 112 9.83 -2.71 13.94
CA TYR A 112 9.95 -3.73 14.98
C TYR A 112 10.76 -4.93 14.49
N ARG A 113 11.39 -5.61 15.43
CA ARG A 113 12.13 -6.86 15.14
C ARG A 113 11.22 -7.96 14.58
N SER A 114 9.91 -7.88 14.80
CA SER A 114 8.91 -8.76 14.18
C SER A 114 8.79 -8.60 12.66
N GLY A 115 9.39 -7.56 12.07
CA GLY A 115 9.25 -7.21 10.65
C GLY A 115 8.16 -6.17 10.37
N GLU A 116 7.41 -5.74 11.38
CA GLU A 116 6.37 -4.72 11.23
C GLU A 116 6.96 -3.32 11.11
N SER A 117 6.42 -2.51 10.20
CA SER A 117 6.70 -1.08 10.04
C SER A 117 5.50 -0.25 10.43
N GLU A 118 5.71 0.73 11.29
CA GLU A 118 4.72 1.71 11.68
C GLU A 118 5.17 3.10 11.20
N TYR A 119 4.23 3.84 10.56
CA TYR A 119 4.46 5.21 10.14
C TYR A 119 3.48 6.14 10.85
N ARG A 120 3.96 7.33 11.24
CA ARG A 120 3.14 8.33 11.91
C ARG A 120 3.37 9.72 11.31
N ILE A 121 2.30 10.51 11.24
CA ILE A 121 2.33 11.95 10.97
C ILE A 121 1.67 12.63 12.17
N ASN A 122 2.38 13.52 12.86
CA ASN A 122 1.91 14.21 14.05
C ASN A 122 1.25 13.25 15.07
N ARG A 123 1.91 12.13 15.40
CA ARG A 123 1.46 11.05 16.30
C ARG A 123 0.34 10.15 15.75
N ASN A 124 -0.32 10.50 14.65
CA ASN A 124 -1.34 9.66 14.02
C ASN A 124 -0.69 8.57 13.17
N VAL A 125 -1.13 7.33 13.35
CA VAL A 125 -0.66 6.20 12.53
C VAL A 125 -1.23 6.34 11.12
N VAL A 126 -0.35 6.23 10.13
CA VAL A 126 -0.66 6.39 8.70
C VAL A 126 -0.02 5.26 7.89
N ARG A 127 -0.39 5.14 6.63
CA ARG A 127 0.22 4.16 5.72
C ARG A 127 1.45 4.76 5.03
N LEU A 128 2.36 3.91 4.58
CA LEU A 128 3.51 4.32 3.78
C LEU A 128 3.11 5.18 2.57
N LYS A 129 1.97 4.86 1.94
CA LYS A 129 1.42 5.64 0.83
C LYS A 129 1.18 7.09 1.21
N ASP A 130 0.65 7.33 2.41
CA ASP A 130 0.32 8.68 2.90
C ASP A 130 1.61 9.49 3.14
N ILE A 131 2.71 8.84 3.58
CA ILE A 131 4.05 9.46 3.66
C ILE A 131 4.55 9.85 2.27
N HIS A 132 4.45 8.94 1.29
CA HIS A 132 4.89 9.25 -0.08
C HIS A 132 4.08 10.41 -0.68
N GLU A 133 2.75 10.43 -0.48
CA GLU A 133 1.88 11.51 -0.97
C GLU A 133 2.21 12.86 -0.31
N LEU A 134 2.57 12.86 0.97
CA LEU A 134 2.97 14.07 1.71
C LEU A 134 4.20 14.73 1.10
N PHE A 135 5.19 13.92 0.70
CA PHE A 135 6.46 14.42 0.18
C PHE A 135 6.55 14.52 -1.33
N MET A 136 5.50 14.13 -2.06
CA MET A 136 5.46 14.36 -3.51
C MET A 136 5.54 15.84 -3.83
N ASP A 137 6.37 16.19 -4.80
CA ASP A 137 6.63 17.56 -5.28
C ASP A 137 7.37 18.49 -4.29
N THR A 138 7.79 17.99 -3.12
CA THR A 138 8.63 18.74 -2.17
C THR A 138 10.13 18.60 -2.43
N GLY A 139 10.50 17.67 -3.32
CA GLY A 139 11.90 17.28 -3.54
C GLY A 139 12.51 16.44 -2.42
N LEU A 140 11.81 16.22 -1.31
CA LEU A 140 12.27 15.42 -0.16
C LEU A 140 11.87 13.95 -0.25
N GLY A 141 11.01 13.57 -1.19
CA GLY A 141 10.50 12.20 -1.35
C GLY A 141 11.59 11.15 -1.63
N ARG A 142 11.17 9.91 -1.76
CA ARG A 142 12.02 8.74 -2.02
C ARG A 142 12.96 8.94 -3.22
N ASP A 143 12.42 9.48 -4.31
CA ASP A 143 13.15 9.76 -5.55
C ASP A 143 13.61 11.23 -5.62
N GLY A 144 13.50 11.97 -4.51
CA GLY A 144 13.75 13.39 -4.38
C GLY A 144 15.18 13.79 -4.70
N TYR A 145 15.30 14.94 -5.35
CA TYR A 145 16.61 15.55 -5.69
C TYR A 145 17.24 16.33 -4.53
N SER A 146 16.52 16.54 -3.44
CA SER A 146 17.01 17.33 -2.28
C SER A 146 18.08 16.61 -1.48
N MET A 147 18.17 15.28 -1.57
CA MET A 147 19.20 14.49 -0.89
C MET A 147 20.11 13.78 -1.89
N ILE A 148 21.29 14.31 -2.07
CA ILE A 148 22.30 13.75 -2.97
C ILE A 148 23.32 12.96 -2.17
N GLY A 149 23.28 11.62 -2.27
CA GLY A 149 24.28 10.73 -1.68
C GLY A 149 25.58 10.67 -2.48
N GLN A 150 26.61 10.09 -1.88
CA GLN A 150 27.90 9.86 -2.55
C GLN A 150 27.71 9.00 -3.81
N GLY A 151 28.26 9.44 -4.94
CA GLY A 151 28.15 8.79 -6.24
C GLY A 151 26.89 9.14 -7.05
N LYS A 152 25.83 9.62 -6.41
CA LYS A 152 24.54 9.91 -7.07
C LYS A 152 24.65 10.97 -8.18
N ILE A 153 25.57 11.95 -8.05
CA ILE A 153 25.80 12.97 -9.10
C ILE A 153 26.37 12.31 -10.35
N ALA A 154 27.35 11.40 -10.20
CA ALA A 154 27.92 10.67 -11.33
C ALA A 154 26.85 9.81 -12.01
N ASP A 155 25.97 9.17 -11.24
CA ASP A 155 24.83 8.42 -11.74
C ASP A 155 23.89 9.33 -12.56
N ILE A 156 23.45 10.48 -12.03
CA ILE A 156 22.58 11.43 -12.72
C ILE A 156 23.19 11.92 -14.05
N ILE A 157 24.49 12.10 -14.11
CA ILE A 157 25.20 12.55 -15.33
C ILE A 157 25.33 11.42 -16.33
N SER A 158 25.60 10.18 -15.88
CA SER A 158 25.90 9.01 -16.72
C SER A 158 24.64 8.27 -17.19
N VAL A 159 23.49 8.50 -16.56
CA VAL A 159 22.24 7.78 -16.79
C VAL A 159 21.58 8.16 -18.12
N LYS A 160 20.75 7.25 -18.65
CA LYS A 160 19.92 7.42 -19.85
C LYS A 160 18.97 8.62 -19.72
N SER A 161 18.58 9.21 -20.85
CA SER A 161 17.77 10.43 -20.90
C SER A 161 16.46 10.34 -20.12
N ASP A 162 15.86 9.14 -20.05
CA ASP A 162 14.57 8.91 -19.37
C ASP A 162 14.67 9.05 -17.83
N GLU A 163 15.75 8.60 -17.23
CA GLU A 163 15.97 8.73 -15.80
C GLU A 163 16.30 10.18 -15.42
N ARG A 164 17.07 10.90 -16.25
CA ARG A 164 17.30 12.33 -16.06
C ARG A 164 16.00 13.13 -16.15
N ARG A 165 15.11 12.75 -17.06
CA ARG A 165 13.79 13.36 -17.19
C ARG A 165 13.00 13.29 -15.88
N GLN A 166 13.06 12.19 -15.14
CA GLN A 166 12.36 12.03 -13.87
C GLN A 166 12.78 13.10 -12.84
N VAL A 167 14.07 13.42 -12.76
CA VAL A 167 14.57 14.47 -11.85
C VAL A 167 14.01 15.84 -12.23
N PHE A 168 13.91 16.16 -13.52
CA PHE A 168 13.31 17.42 -13.98
C PHE A 168 11.80 17.47 -13.74
N GLU A 169 11.10 16.35 -13.96
CA GLU A 169 9.66 16.26 -13.71
C GLU A 169 9.34 16.43 -12.22
N GLU A 170 10.17 15.90 -11.34
CA GLU A 170 10.03 16.11 -9.90
C GLU A 170 10.31 17.56 -9.50
N ALA A 171 11.38 18.16 -10.01
CA ALA A 171 11.67 19.56 -9.79
C ALA A 171 10.59 20.50 -10.33
N ALA A 172 9.86 20.07 -11.36
CA ALA A 172 8.73 20.81 -11.93
C ALA A 172 7.39 20.58 -11.18
N GLY A 173 7.38 19.75 -10.11
CA GLY A 173 6.18 19.49 -9.32
C GLY A 173 5.11 18.65 -10.03
N ILE A 174 5.48 17.82 -11.01
CA ILE A 174 4.52 17.00 -11.78
C ILE A 174 4.50 15.52 -11.37
N SER A 175 5.36 15.11 -10.45
CA SER A 175 5.47 13.72 -9.99
C SER A 175 4.19 13.18 -9.39
N LYS A 176 3.45 14.00 -8.63
CA LYS A 176 2.15 13.67 -8.04
C LYS A 176 1.09 13.35 -9.10
N TYR A 177 1.04 14.15 -10.16
CA TYR A 177 0.08 13.95 -11.25
C TYR A 177 0.42 12.69 -12.04
N ARG A 178 1.71 12.44 -12.32
CA ARG A 178 2.17 11.22 -12.96
C ARG A 178 1.82 9.97 -12.16
N TYR A 179 2.04 10.00 -10.85
CA TYR A 179 1.68 8.90 -9.96
C TYR A 179 0.17 8.65 -9.96
N ARG A 180 -0.65 9.70 -9.81
CA ARG A 180 -2.12 9.59 -9.84
C ARG A 180 -2.62 9.06 -11.18
N ARG A 181 -2.02 9.52 -12.28
CA ARG A 181 -2.34 9.01 -13.62
C ARG A 181 -2.04 7.53 -13.73
N ALA A 182 -0.85 7.09 -13.36
CA ALA A 182 -0.46 5.68 -13.42
C ALA A 182 -1.34 4.79 -12.52
N GLU A 183 -1.74 5.29 -11.34
CA GLU A 183 -2.68 4.59 -10.46
C GLU A 183 -4.07 4.48 -11.10
N ALA A 184 -4.57 5.55 -11.72
CA ALA A 184 -5.85 5.55 -12.41
C ALA A 184 -5.85 4.60 -13.62
N GLU A 185 -4.80 4.61 -14.44
CA GLU A 185 -4.63 3.72 -15.58
C GLU A 185 -4.61 2.23 -15.13
N ARG A 186 -3.92 1.92 -14.04
CA ARG A 186 -3.90 0.57 -13.48
C ARG A 186 -5.28 0.13 -12.98
N ARG A 187 -6.01 1.03 -12.30
CA ARG A 187 -7.38 0.73 -11.83
C ARG A 187 -8.34 0.55 -12.99
N LEU A 188 -8.18 1.35 -14.04
CA LEU A 188 -8.99 1.23 -15.26
C LEU A 188 -8.78 -0.13 -15.91
N ALA A 189 -7.52 -0.52 -16.15
CA ALA A 189 -7.20 -1.82 -16.72
C ALA A 189 -7.78 -2.99 -15.89
N GLN A 190 -7.68 -2.92 -14.57
CA GLN A 190 -8.29 -3.94 -13.69
C GLN A 190 -9.81 -3.96 -13.78
N THR A 191 -10.45 -2.81 -13.96
CA THR A 191 -11.91 -2.71 -14.11
C THR A 191 -12.36 -3.26 -15.46
N GLU A 192 -11.61 -2.98 -16.53
CA GLU A 192 -11.85 -3.54 -17.87
C GLU A 192 -11.77 -5.07 -17.86
N GLU A 193 -10.74 -5.65 -17.22
CA GLU A 193 -10.61 -7.09 -17.05
C GLU A 193 -11.79 -7.71 -16.29
N ASN A 194 -12.23 -7.06 -15.19
CA ASN A 194 -13.41 -7.49 -14.44
C ASN A 194 -14.70 -7.41 -15.28
N LEU A 195 -14.81 -6.40 -16.14
CA LEU A 195 -15.98 -6.20 -17.00
C LEU A 195 -16.07 -7.31 -18.05
N VAL A 196 -14.96 -7.69 -18.67
CA VAL A 196 -14.90 -8.84 -19.60
C VAL A 196 -15.38 -10.10 -18.89
N ARG A 197 -14.88 -10.38 -17.69
CA ARG A 197 -15.31 -11.56 -16.91
C ARG A 197 -16.81 -11.56 -16.60
N ILE A 198 -17.37 -10.40 -16.28
CA ILE A 198 -18.84 -10.30 -16.03
C ILE A 198 -19.61 -10.53 -17.32
N GLN A 199 -19.13 -10.04 -18.47
CA GLN A 199 -19.76 -10.28 -19.77
C GLN A 199 -19.76 -11.78 -20.13
N ASP A 200 -18.68 -12.48 -19.86
CA ASP A 200 -18.59 -13.94 -20.10
C ASP A 200 -19.62 -14.69 -19.23
N ILE A 201 -19.73 -14.33 -17.95
CA ILE A 201 -20.74 -14.94 -17.05
C ILE A 201 -22.16 -14.64 -17.54
N LEU A 202 -22.45 -13.41 -17.95
CA LEU A 202 -23.76 -13.03 -18.49
C LEU A 202 -24.10 -13.80 -19.77
N SER A 203 -23.13 -14.00 -20.66
CA SER A 203 -23.30 -14.80 -21.87
C SER A 203 -23.63 -16.25 -21.53
N GLU A 204 -22.87 -16.88 -20.64
CA GLU A 204 -23.12 -18.26 -20.19
C GLU A 204 -24.51 -18.42 -19.54
N LEU A 205 -24.90 -17.48 -18.66
CA LEU A 205 -26.22 -17.50 -18.05
C LEU A 205 -27.32 -17.29 -19.09
N GLY A 206 -27.10 -16.40 -20.06
CA GLY A 206 -28.05 -16.15 -21.16
C GLY A 206 -28.33 -17.40 -22.00
N GLU A 207 -27.29 -18.17 -22.31
CA GLU A 207 -27.42 -19.43 -23.05
C GLU A 207 -28.25 -20.48 -22.29
N ARG A 208 -28.21 -20.47 -20.95
CA ARG A 208 -28.94 -21.40 -20.10
C ARG A 208 -30.41 -21.04 -19.92
N VAL A 209 -30.82 -19.79 -20.09
CA VAL A 209 -32.21 -19.32 -19.85
C VAL A 209 -33.17 -20.00 -20.78
N GLY A 210 -32.88 -20.11 -22.08
CA GLY A 210 -33.77 -20.74 -23.06
C GLY A 210 -34.08 -22.21 -22.75
N PRO A 211 -33.06 -23.09 -22.62
CA PRO A 211 -33.26 -24.49 -22.26
C PRO A 211 -33.97 -24.68 -20.92
N LEU A 212 -33.66 -23.87 -19.89
CA LEU A 212 -34.29 -23.94 -18.60
C LEU A 212 -35.79 -23.52 -18.65
N ALA A 213 -36.11 -22.52 -19.46
CA ALA A 213 -37.50 -22.11 -19.66
C ALA A 213 -38.34 -23.25 -20.26
N LEU A 214 -37.82 -23.93 -21.30
CA LEU A 214 -38.48 -25.08 -21.92
C LEU A 214 -38.65 -26.26 -20.94
N GLN A 215 -37.61 -26.56 -20.16
CA GLN A 215 -37.69 -27.59 -19.11
C GLN A 215 -38.73 -27.25 -18.04
N ALA A 216 -38.80 -25.97 -17.65
CA ALA A 216 -39.79 -25.52 -16.66
C ALA A 216 -41.22 -25.63 -17.17
N GLU A 217 -41.45 -25.37 -18.46
CA GLU A 217 -42.75 -25.53 -19.09
C GLU A 217 -43.18 -27.01 -19.11
N THR A 218 -42.30 -27.90 -19.59
CA THR A 218 -42.54 -29.37 -19.56
C THR A 218 -42.78 -29.89 -18.13
N ALA A 219 -42.03 -29.38 -17.15
CA ALA A 219 -42.18 -29.77 -15.76
C ALA A 219 -43.55 -29.33 -15.18
N ARG A 220 -44.04 -28.13 -15.55
CA ARG A 220 -45.37 -27.65 -15.14
C ARG A 220 -46.48 -28.52 -15.71
N GLU A 221 -46.40 -28.85 -16.99
CA GLU A 221 -47.34 -29.74 -17.64
C GLU A 221 -47.36 -31.14 -17.00
N TYR A 222 -46.19 -31.71 -16.76
CA TYR A 222 -46.07 -32.97 -16.03
C TYR A 222 -46.72 -32.93 -14.64
N LEU A 223 -46.48 -31.87 -13.86
CA LEU A 223 -47.06 -31.74 -12.53
C LEU A 223 -48.58 -31.63 -12.58
N ALA A 224 -49.13 -30.90 -13.55
CA ALA A 224 -50.60 -30.81 -13.74
C ALA A 224 -51.20 -32.16 -14.08
N LEU A 225 -50.65 -32.89 -15.06
CA LEU A 225 -51.11 -34.22 -15.44
C LEU A 225 -50.94 -35.24 -14.31
N ARG A 226 -49.91 -35.14 -13.50
CA ARG A 226 -49.70 -36.01 -12.33
C ARG A 226 -50.76 -35.82 -11.26
N GLU A 227 -51.16 -34.59 -10.98
CA GLU A 227 -52.26 -34.33 -10.04
C GLU A 227 -53.60 -34.78 -10.58
N GLU A 228 -53.88 -34.60 -11.86
CA GLU A 228 -55.09 -35.11 -12.50
C GLU A 228 -55.14 -36.65 -12.45
N LYS A 229 -54.05 -37.32 -12.81
CA LYS A 229 -53.93 -38.79 -12.71
C LYS A 229 -54.18 -39.26 -11.28
N LYS A 230 -53.59 -38.63 -10.27
CA LYS A 230 -53.82 -38.96 -8.86
C LYS A 230 -55.28 -38.81 -8.43
N SER A 231 -55.95 -37.75 -8.87
CA SER A 231 -57.37 -37.54 -8.60
C SER A 231 -58.24 -38.64 -9.23
N LEU A 232 -57.96 -39.03 -10.48
CA LEU A 232 -58.64 -40.11 -11.16
C LEU A 232 -58.37 -41.47 -10.52
N GLU A 233 -57.16 -41.77 -10.11
CA GLU A 233 -56.80 -42.99 -9.40
C GLU A 233 -57.57 -43.13 -8.08
N VAL A 234 -57.60 -42.04 -7.28
CA VAL A 234 -58.35 -42.00 -6.02
C VAL A 234 -59.87 -42.21 -6.26
N SER A 235 -60.44 -41.56 -7.27
CA SER A 235 -61.85 -41.73 -7.64
C SER A 235 -62.16 -43.16 -8.08
N LEU A 236 -61.28 -43.76 -8.85
CA LEU A 236 -61.40 -45.16 -9.29
C LEU A 236 -61.32 -46.14 -8.12
N TRP A 237 -60.47 -45.92 -7.16
CA TRP A 237 -60.36 -46.75 -5.96
C TRP A 237 -61.62 -46.65 -5.09
N LEU A 238 -62.11 -45.42 -4.90
CA LEU A 238 -63.41 -45.22 -4.17
C LEU A 238 -64.55 -45.97 -4.82
N ALA A 239 -64.76 -45.82 -6.15
CA ALA A 239 -65.79 -46.54 -6.89
C ALA A 239 -65.65 -48.06 -6.80
N ASN A 240 -64.41 -48.60 -6.85
CA ASN A 240 -64.16 -50.02 -6.67
C ASN A 240 -64.52 -50.50 -5.25
N ILE A 241 -64.18 -49.72 -4.22
CA ILE A 241 -64.51 -50.05 -2.83
C ILE A 241 -66.05 -50.07 -2.66
N GLU A 242 -66.73 -49.07 -3.19
CA GLU A 242 -68.23 -49.03 -3.15
C GLU A 242 -68.82 -50.23 -3.83
N LYS A 243 -68.34 -50.64 -5.01
CA LYS A 243 -68.80 -51.82 -5.76
C LYS A 243 -68.54 -53.11 -4.97
N ILE A 244 -67.42 -53.27 -4.32
CA ILE A 244 -67.12 -54.43 -3.46
C ILE A 244 -68.05 -54.46 -2.24
N GLN A 245 -68.30 -53.32 -1.62
CA GLN A 245 -69.21 -53.23 -0.46
C GLN A 245 -70.64 -53.59 -0.84
N ALA A 246 -71.17 -53.09 -1.98
CA ALA A 246 -72.48 -53.44 -2.48
C ALA A 246 -72.63 -54.94 -2.78
N GLY A 247 -71.55 -55.57 -3.37
CA GLY A 247 -71.57 -57.02 -3.62
C GLY A 247 -71.50 -57.94 -2.36
N ARG A 248 -71.10 -57.38 -1.22
CA ARG A 248 -71.08 -58.09 0.09
C ARG A 248 -72.40 -58.03 0.79
N GLN A 249 -73.31 -57.16 0.41
CA GLN A 249 -74.65 -57.02 1.02
C GLN A 249 -75.74 -57.81 0.30
N GLN A 250 -75.39 -58.46 -0.80
CA GLN A 250 -76.21 -59.48 -1.46
C GLN A 250 -75.76 -60.89 -1.05
#